data_db355fb4f561624854409fe78b902fcb
#
_entry.id   db355fb4f561624854409fe78b902fcb
#
_cell.length_a   1.000
_cell.length_b   1.000
_cell.length_c   1.000
_cell.angle_alpha   90.00
_cell.angle_beta   90.00
_cell.angle_gamma   90.00
#
_symmetry.space_group_name_H-M   'P 1'
#
loop_
_entity.id
_entity.type
_entity.pdbx_description
1 polymer ?
#
loop_
_entity_poly.entity_id
_entity_poly.type
_entity_poly.pdbx_seq_one_letter_code
_entity_poly.pdbx_strand_id
1 'polypeptide(L)'
;MTRCKVDSSVGRVEIDGFQFPLGVYPVEDMTPRPGYTLAFEPADGGEGEATGAGGLGGGAGEEEDEKGGRERSEEEILGGGGMLGPEGAGAEWEEWPDRYVFDILISANRVESLCRALFALLPGRFYPILDVLGHDEYREVDPYVSYDLLGMDRFIDSIRRYRGFFYEDGLVGFGAMSEDPFLYIFVDEHKIVTVRAEVPMREKIEQVPAAFDLEQVDQIAGADSVTHEHRSVLDTPDDRLDLLTPDEIVEELQDGWHLELNINPDTNVDEEGAALGTTGWRVIVRVDPPDAEAPEAEEDEAEGASPEPKAPAKARAEKPGAGEAGPKKSTSKAPAIGDKSSEAGVKSGTPAGAQALAATRYAEVLLSAESLRTAQDLAIQAVTDLLLAQNEMEGEPYVDVLTSDRLRPESFTSAVKEAGKGKASVDESRVWHAAWLG
;
A
#
# COMPACT_ATOMS: atom_id res chain seq x y z
N MET A 1 -9.35 5.67 -16.26
CA MET A 1 -10.18 4.46 -16.45
C MET A 1 -9.77 3.47 -15.37
N THR A 2 -10.70 2.65 -14.85
CA THR A 2 -10.37 1.60 -13.86
C THR A 2 -9.51 0.54 -14.53
N ARG A 3 -8.40 0.15 -13.91
CA ARG A 3 -7.48 -0.89 -14.39
C ARG A 3 -7.57 -2.21 -13.61
N CYS A 4 -8.53 -2.32 -12.69
CA CYS A 4 -8.86 -3.56 -12.00
C CYS A 4 -10.35 -3.85 -12.11
N LYS A 5 -10.72 -5.10 -12.02
CA LYS A 5 -12.10 -5.56 -12.09
C LYS A 5 -12.35 -6.58 -10.99
N VAL A 6 -13.42 -6.40 -10.26
CA VAL A 6 -13.87 -7.37 -9.25
C VAL A 6 -14.53 -8.56 -9.94
N ASP A 7 -14.20 -9.76 -9.50
CA ASP A 7 -14.84 -10.99 -9.97
C ASP A 7 -16.34 -11.01 -9.60
N SER A 8 -17.17 -11.00 -10.62
CA SER A 8 -18.63 -11.00 -10.47
C SER A 8 -19.19 -12.31 -9.91
N SER A 9 -18.40 -13.38 -9.85
CA SER A 9 -18.79 -14.67 -9.27
C SER A 9 -18.68 -14.66 -7.74
N VAL A 10 -17.93 -13.74 -7.16
CA VAL A 10 -17.76 -13.59 -5.71
C VAL A 10 -19.00 -12.95 -5.10
N GLY A 11 -19.72 -13.70 -4.27
CA GLY A 11 -20.87 -13.22 -3.53
C GLY A 11 -20.48 -12.37 -2.33
N ARG A 12 -21.22 -11.27 -2.10
CA ARG A 12 -21.09 -10.45 -0.90
C ARG A 12 -21.84 -11.07 0.27
N VAL A 13 -21.21 -11.11 1.44
CA VAL A 13 -21.89 -11.47 2.69
C VAL A 13 -22.66 -10.26 3.20
N GLU A 14 -23.90 -10.49 3.62
CA GLU A 14 -24.76 -9.50 4.26
C GLU A 14 -25.42 -10.13 5.50
N ILE A 15 -25.29 -9.46 6.65
CA ILE A 15 -25.88 -9.90 7.91
C ILE A 15 -26.64 -8.68 8.49
N ASP A 16 -27.93 -8.83 8.74
CA ASP A 16 -28.80 -7.79 9.31
C ASP A 16 -28.73 -6.44 8.58
N GLY A 17 -28.53 -6.46 7.26
CA GLY A 17 -28.40 -5.28 6.42
C GLY A 17 -27.01 -4.65 6.38
N PHE A 18 -26.05 -5.20 7.14
CA PHE A 18 -24.65 -4.83 7.08
C PHE A 18 -23.95 -5.64 5.99
N GLN A 19 -23.30 -4.98 5.06
CA GLN A 19 -22.56 -5.60 3.96
C GLN A 19 -21.07 -5.62 4.27
N PHE A 20 -20.45 -6.79 4.23
CA PHE A 20 -19.02 -6.96 4.35
C PHE A 20 -18.32 -6.68 3.01
N PRO A 21 -17.03 -6.35 2.99
CA PRO A 21 -16.23 -6.33 1.76
C PRO A 21 -16.27 -7.70 1.08
N LEU A 22 -16.13 -7.74 -0.24
CA LEU A 22 -16.17 -9.01 -0.97
C LEU A 22 -15.00 -9.95 -0.59
N GLY A 23 -13.87 -9.38 -0.24
CA GLY A 23 -12.66 -10.11 0.13
C GLY A 23 -12.63 -10.59 1.58
N VAL A 24 -13.63 -10.25 2.41
CA VAL A 24 -13.67 -10.62 3.82
C VAL A 24 -14.91 -11.49 4.08
N TYR A 25 -14.69 -12.68 4.56
CA TYR A 25 -15.73 -13.67 4.75
C TYR A 25 -15.79 -14.15 6.21
N PRO A 26 -16.76 -13.71 7.04
CA PRO A 26 -17.00 -14.29 8.36
C PRO A 26 -17.41 -15.76 8.22
N VAL A 27 -16.71 -16.66 8.91
CA VAL A 27 -17.00 -18.11 8.90
C VAL A 27 -17.98 -18.47 10.01
N GLU A 28 -17.90 -17.75 11.13
CA GLU A 28 -18.79 -17.95 12.29
C GLU A 28 -19.96 -16.96 12.26
N ASP A 29 -21.06 -17.37 12.92
CA ASP A 29 -22.23 -16.50 13.10
C ASP A 29 -21.85 -15.29 13.97
N MET A 30 -22.17 -14.10 13.50
CA MET A 30 -21.92 -12.86 14.21
C MET A 30 -23.07 -11.86 14.06
N THR A 31 -23.07 -10.85 14.92
CA THR A 31 -23.95 -9.68 14.78
C THR A 31 -23.08 -8.45 14.60
N PRO A 32 -23.04 -7.85 13.40
CA PRO A 32 -22.26 -6.64 13.15
C PRO A 32 -22.71 -5.48 14.04
N ARG A 33 -21.74 -4.71 14.55
CA ARG A 33 -21.99 -3.49 15.35
C ARG A 33 -21.30 -2.31 14.69
N PRO A 34 -21.90 -1.69 13.67
CA PRO A 34 -21.37 -0.48 13.07
C PRO A 34 -21.42 0.69 14.05
N GLY A 35 -20.47 1.60 13.92
CA GLY A 35 -20.30 2.75 14.79
C GLY A 35 -18.85 3.19 14.81
N TYR A 36 -18.48 3.96 15.84
CA TYR A 36 -17.07 4.27 16.08
C TYR A 36 -16.73 4.22 17.56
N THR A 37 -15.52 3.79 17.88
CA THR A 37 -14.92 3.92 19.21
C THR A 37 -14.12 5.21 19.30
N LEU A 38 -13.81 5.66 20.49
CA LEU A 38 -13.00 6.83 20.75
C LEU A 38 -12.14 6.59 21.99
N ALA A 39 -10.83 6.58 21.80
CA ALA A 39 -9.85 6.50 22.85
C ALA A 39 -8.93 7.74 22.84
N PHE A 40 -8.25 7.99 23.93
CA PHE A 40 -7.20 9.00 24.04
C PHE A 40 -5.88 8.29 24.33
N GLU A 41 -4.88 8.57 23.51
CA GLU A 41 -3.50 8.10 23.67
C GLU A 41 -2.61 9.28 24.02
N PRO A 42 -1.87 9.22 25.15
CA PRO A 42 -0.88 10.25 25.47
C PRO A 42 0.31 10.17 24.51
N ALA A 43 1.07 11.26 24.41
CA ALA A 43 2.32 11.31 23.68
C ALA A 43 3.29 10.19 24.11
N ASP A 44 4.02 9.62 23.17
CA ASP A 44 5.02 8.60 23.45
C ASP A 44 6.11 9.19 24.36
N GLY A 45 6.50 8.47 25.43
CA GLY A 45 7.48 8.95 26.43
C GLY A 45 6.89 9.67 27.63
N GLY A 46 5.61 10.00 27.65
CA GLY A 46 4.92 10.48 28.83
C GLY A 46 4.65 9.32 29.80
N GLU A 47 5.38 9.23 30.93
CA GLU A 47 4.90 8.44 32.05
C GLU A 47 3.53 9.02 32.46
N GLY A 48 2.46 8.44 31.97
CA GLY A 48 1.10 8.84 32.26
C GLY A 48 0.84 8.70 33.75
N GLU A 49 0.90 9.80 34.50
CA GLU A 49 0.17 9.89 35.74
C GLU A 49 -1.30 9.64 35.42
N ALA A 50 -1.72 8.41 35.64
CA ALA A 50 -3.12 8.02 35.64
C ALA A 50 -3.85 8.88 36.68
N THR A 51 -4.34 10.06 36.28
CA THR A 51 -5.30 10.80 37.06
C THR A 51 -6.60 10.01 37.05
N GLY A 52 -6.69 9.10 38.03
CA GLY A 52 -7.88 8.38 38.35
C GLY A 52 -9.04 9.33 38.68
N ALA A 53 -10.07 9.22 37.89
CA ALA A 53 -11.38 9.72 38.28
C ALA A 53 -12.33 8.52 38.33
N GLY A 54 -12.62 8.12 39.59
CA GLY A 54 -13.84 7.41 39.93
C GLY A 54 -13.74 5.91 40.15
N GLY A 55 -13.05 5.49 41.19
CA GLY A 55 -13.33 4.19 41.79
C GLY A 55 -14.64 4.19 42.54
N LEU A 56 -15.38 3.10 42.49
CA LEU A 56 -16.12 2.51 43.62
C LEU A 56 -16.52 1.06 43.28
N GLY A 57 -16.04 0.16 44.14
CA GLY A 57 -16.83 -1.00 44.54
C GLY A 57 -16.39 -2.38 44.06
N GLY A 58 -15.53 -2.99 44.78
CA GLY A 58 -15.43 -4.26 45.44
C GLY A 58 -16.17 -5.47 44.90
N GLY A 59 -15.46 -6.60 44.83
CA GLY A 59 -16.07 -7.93 44.86
C GLY A 59 -15.13 -8.98 44.29
N ALA A 60 -14.55 -9.76 45.19
CA ALA A 60 -13.74 -10.93 44.89
C ALA A 60 -14.53 -12.01 44.13
N GLY A 61 -13.86 -12.76 43.30
CA GLY A 61 -14.34 -14.01 42.74
C GLY A 61 -13.34 -14.55 41.72
N GLU A 62 -12.53 -15.49 42.20
CA GLU A 62 -11.71 -16.36 41.37
C GLU A 62 -12.60 -17.16 40.41
N GLU A 63 -12.22 -17.31 39.15
CA GLU A 63 -12.07 -18.60 38.49
C GLU A 63 -11.63 -18.41 37.05
N GLU A 64 -10.67 -19.25 36.72
CA GLU A 64 -10.04 -19.44 35.42
C GLU A 64 -11.09 -19.79 34.34
N ASP A 65 -10.94 -19.20 33.13
CA ASP A 65 -11.05 -20.01 31.94
C ASP A 65 -10.38 -19.28 30.75
N GLU A 66 -9.39 -19.98 30.20
CA GLU A 66 -8.76 -19.71 28.92
C GLU A 66 -9.80 -19.63 27.80
N LYS A 67 -9.80 -18.54 27.05
CA LYS A 67 -9.94 -18.60 25.59
C LYS A 67 -9.41 -17.31 24.98
N GLY A 68 -8.32 -17.48 24.24
CA GLY A 68 -7.61 -16.45 23.54
C GLY A 68 -8.44 -15.80 22.44
N GLY A 69 -8.84 -14.59 22.69
CA GLY A 69 -8.94 -13.57 21.68
C GLY A 69 -7.61 -12.82 21.77
N ARG A 70 -6.76 -13.01 20.78
CA ARG A 70 -5.49 -12.28 20.70
C ARG A 70 -5.85 -10.86 20.31
N GLU A 71 -5.94 -9.97 21.31
CA GLU A 71 -5.85 -8.53 21.04
C GLU A 71 -4.49 -8.31 20.38
N ARG A 72 -4.48 -8.00 19.09
CA ARG A 72 -3.28 -7.50 18.44
C ARG A 72 -2.91 -6.21 19.16
N SER A 73 -1.75 -6.17 19.77
CA SER A 73 -1.21 -4.94 20.28
C SER A 73 -0.94 -4.02 19.09
N GLU A 74 -1.28 -2.75 19.22
CA GLU A 74 -1.11 -1.74 18.16
C GLU A 74 0.35 -1.54 17.73
N GLU A 75 1.31 -2.00 18.53
CA GLU A 75 2.73 -2.14 18.19
C GLU A 75 3.00 -3.18 17.08
N GLU A 76 2.09 -4.16 16.87
CA GLU A 76 2.20 -5.14 15.79
C GLU A 76 1.77 -4.60 14.42
N ILE A 77 0.85 -3.61 14.39
CA ILE A 77 0.36 -3.03 13.12
C ILE A 77 1.37 -2.03 12.54
N LEU A 78 2.13 -1.36 13.38
CA LEU A 78 3.22 -0.46 12.96
C LEU A 78 4.59 -1.15 13.10
N GLY A 79 4.60 -2.48 12.98
CA GLY A 79 5.76 -3.35 13.06
C GLY A 79 6.88 -2.71 13.88
N GLY A 80 6.91 -2.73 15.19
CA GLY A 80 7.91 -2.19 16.13
C GLY A 80 9.19 -1.51 15.60
N GLY A 81 9.16 -1.02 14.39
CA GLY A 81 10.18 -0.25 13.71
C GLY A 81 9.74 1.21 13.72
N GLY A 82 10.18 1.99 14.70
CA GLY A 82 10.21 3.42 14.54
C GLY A 82 10.82 3.75 13.18
N MET A 83 10.31 4.74 12.47
CA MET A 83 10.87 5.24 11.22
C MET A 83 12.40 5.35 11.38
N LEU A 84 13.12 4.35 10.85
CA LEU A 84 14.59 4.35 10.86
C LEU A 84 15.02 5.26 9.71
N GLY A 85 15.23 6.54 10.04
CA GLY A 85 16.00 7.42 9.17
C GLY A 85 17.41 6.88 8.97
N PRO A 86 18.15 7.32 7.92
CA PRO A 86 19.47 6.81 7.60
C PRO A 86 20.41 6.95 8.80
N GLU A 87 21.10 5.88 9.14
CA GLU A 87 22.06 5.81 10.23
C GLU A 87 23.12 6.93 10.08
N GLY A 88 23.15 7.86 11.04
CA GLY A 88 24.24 8.84 11.11
C GLY A 88 23.94 10.18 11.73
N ALA A 89 22.70 10.63 11.79
CA ALA A 89 22.27 11.75 12.64
C ALA A 89 21.55 11.13 13.83
N GLY A 90 21.91 11.50 15.06
CA GLY A 90 21.18 11.03 16.25
C GLY A 90 19.69 11.30 16.02
N ALA A 91 18.97 10.29 15.61
CA ALA A 91 17.55 10.36 15.39
C ALA A 91 16.92 10.67 16.75
N GLU A 92 16.53 11.92 16.95
CA GLU A 92 15.53 12.24 17.94
C GLU A 92 14.30 11.45 17.45
N TRP A 93 13.91 10.43 18.19
CA TRP A 93 12.67 9.71 17.97
C TRP A 93 11.57 10.75 17.96
N GLU A 94 10.92 10.96 16.82
CA GLU A 94 9.77 11.84 16.78
C GLU A 94 8.67 11.20 17.63
N GLU A 95 8.51 11.74 18.83
CA GLU A 95 7.47 11.32 19.76
C GLU A 95 6.11 11.73 19.14
N TRP A 96 5.25 10.76 18.96
CA TRP A 96 3.89 11.07 18.50
C TRP A 96 3.19 11.93 19.55
N PRO A 97 2.45 12.97 19.14
CA PRO A 97 1.78 13.88 20.06
C PRO A 97 0.61 13.19 20.78
N ASP A 98 0.11 13.85 21.82
CA ASP A 98 -1.20 13.52 22.40
C ASP A 98 -2.25 13.43 21.29
N ARG A 99 -2.95 12.31 21.21
CA ARG A 99 -3.85 12.01 20.10
C ARG A 99 -5.14 11.35 20.54
N TYR A 100 -6.17 11.52 19.74
CA TYR A 100 -7.37 10.70 19.78
C TYR A 100 -7.32 9.63 18.72
N VAL A 101 -7.78 8.42 19.08
CA VAL A 101 -7.92 7.27 18.19
C VAL A 101 -9.39 6.98 17.98
N PHE A 102 -9.78 6.83 16.73
CA PHE A 102 -11.12 6.45 16.29
C PHE A 102 -11.01 5.19 15.46
N ASP A 103 -11.71 4.12 15.85
CA ASP A 103 -11.94 2.97 14.98
C ASP A 103 -13.37 3.01 14.49
N ILE A 104 -13.56 3.04 13.20
CA ILE A 104 -14.84 3.29 12.55
C ILE A 104 -15.22 2.10 11.69
N LEU A 105 -16.34 1.46 12.03
CA LEU A 105 -16.92 0.37 11.25
C LEU A 105 -18.19 0.83 10.56
N ILE A 106 -18.23 0.67 9.25
CA ILE A 106 -19.37 1.02 8.40
C ILE A 106 -19.57 -0.05 7.32
N SER A 107 -20.82 -0.25 6.89
CA SER A 107 -21.12 -1.18 5.80
C SER A 107 -20.33 -0.89 4.51
N ALA A 108 -19.80 -1.93 3.86
CA ALA A 108 -18.86 -1.83 2.73
C ALA A 108 -19.32 -0.91 1.60
N ASN A 109 -20.63 -0.85 1.31
CA ASN A 109 -21.17 0.06 0.30
C ASN A 109 -21.04 1.55 0.63
N ARG A 110 -20.62 1.90 1.86
CA ARG A 110 -20.45 3.29 2.35
C ARG A 110 -18.99 3.64 2.68
N VAL A 111 -18.09 2.64 2.80
CA VAL A 111 -16.68 2.83 3.19
C VAL A 111 -15.98 3.84 2.27
N GLU A 112 -16.10 3.72 0.95
CA GLU A 112 -15.49 4.68 0.01
C GLU A 112 -15.92 6.13 0.28
N SER A 113 -17.19 6.34 0.60
CA SER A 113 -17.70 7.68 0.85
C SER A 113 -17.19 8.25 2.17
N LEU A 114 -17.08 7.41 3.21
CA LEU A 114 -16.48 7.73 4.49
C LEU A 114 -15.00 8.10 4.31
N CYS A 115 -14.22 7.24 3.67
CA CYS A 115 -12.80 7.48 3.40
C CYS A 115 -12.58 8.78 2.64
N ARG A 116 -13.40 9.08 1.62
CA ARG A 116 -13.30 10.33 0.88
C ARG A 116 -13.52 11.56 1.76
N ALA A 117 -14.42 11.47 2.74
CA ALA A 117 -14.66 12.57 3.67
C ALA A 117 -13.49 12.71 4.68
N LEU A 118 -12.92 11.61 5.14
CA LEU A 118 -11.77 11.61 6.04
C LEU A 118 -10.50 12.09 5.33
N PHE A 119 -10.16 11.55 4.15
CA PHE A 119 -8.99 11.98 3.39
C PHE A 119 -9.05 13.48 2.99
N ALA A 120 -10.24 14.06 2.86
CA ALA A 120 -10.37 15.50 2.62
C ALA A 120 -9.89 16.37 3.81
N LEU A 121 -9.62 15.78 4.98
CA LEU A 121 -9.05 16.46 6.13
C LEU A 121 -7.52 16.52 6.11
N LEU A 122 -6.87 15.67 5.30
CA LEU A 122 -5.42 15.68 5.09
C LEU A 122 -4.98 16.97 4.39
N PRO A 123 -3.73 17.41 4.61
CA PRO A 123 -3.15 18.50 3.82
C PRO A 123 -3.01 18.10 2.35
N GLY A 124 -2.57 19.03 1.50
CA GLY A 124 -2.39 18.75 0.07
C GLY A 124 -1.30 17.75 -0.28
N ARG A 125 -0.37 17.49 0.67
CA ARG A 125 0.72 16.49 0.58
C ARG A 125 0.84 15.75 1.90
N PHE A 126 1.13 14.45 1.83
CA PHE A 126 1.20 13.54 2.97
C PHE A 126 1.96 12.27 2.56
N TYR A 127 2.26 11.41 3.52
CA TYR A 127 2.93 10.12 3.32
C TYR A 127 1.89 9.03 3.10
N PRO A 128 1.84 8.36 1.94
CA PRO A 128 0.95 7.24 1.70
C PRO A 128 1.45 5.97 2.39
N ILE A 129 0.51 5.09 2.72
CA ILE A 129 0.73 3.80 3.39
C ILE A 129 -0.04 2.74 2.62
N LEU A 130 0.57 1.57 2.46
CA LEU A 130 -0.05 0.40 1.86
C LEU A 130 0.38 -0.84 2.63
N ASP A 131 -0.58 -1.60 3.12
CA ASP A 131 -0.34 -2.90 3.73
C ASP A 131 -0.86 -3.99 2.80
N VAL A 132 -0.06 -5.03 2.60
CA VAL A 132 -0.44 -6.18 1.77
C VAL A 132 -0.29 -7.44 2.62
N LEU A 133 -1.32 -8.28 2.67
CA LEU A 133 -1.17 -9.62 3.23
C LEU A 133 -0.25 -10.38 2.28
N GLY A 134 0.98 -10.57 2.73
CA GLY A 134 2.08 -11.03 1.89
C GLY A 134 2.16 -12.54 1.77
N HIS A 135 3.20 -12.98 1.07
CA HIS A 135 3.54 -14.39 0.91
C HIS A 135 4.66 -14.83 1.88
N ASP A 136 5.13 -13.93 2.74
CA ASP A 136 6.14 -14.22 3.76
C ASP A 136 5.55 -15.13 4.85
N GLU A 137 6.12 -16.33 5.03
CA GLU A 137 5.57 -17.34 5.95
C GLU A 137 5.87 -17.04 7.44
N TYR A 138 6.59 -15.95 7.75
CA TYR A 138 6.94 -15.50 9.10
C TYR A 138 6.44 -14.08 9.40
N ARG A 139 5.71 -13.47 8.48
CA ARG A 139 5.09 -12.16 8.60
C ARG A 139 3.78 -12.16 7.86
N GLU A 140 2.71 -11.80 8.55
CA GLU A 140 1.36 -11.83 7.99
C GLU A 140 1.14 -10.66 7.00
N VAL A 141 1.69 -9.50 7.33
CA VAL A 141 1.50 -8.25 6.57
C VAL A 141 2.84 -7.70 6.09
N ASP A 142 2.92 -7.30 4.85
CA ASP A 142 4.01 -6.50 4.28
C ASP A 142 3.62 -5.01 4.35
N PRO A 143 4.18 -4.24 5.31
CA PRO A 143 3.89 -2.83 5.46
C PRO A 143 4.78 -2.02 4.51
N TYR A 144 4.17 -1.26 3.62
CA TYR A 144 4.86 -0.32 2.74
C TYR A 144 4.54 1.11 3.14
N VAL A 145 5.55 1.94 3.24
CA VAL A 145 5.41 3.37 3.52
C VAL A 145 6.22 4.18 2.50
N SER A 146 5.81 5.42 2.28
CA SER A 146 6.64 6.36 1.54
C SER A 146 7.28 7.33 2.52
N TYR A 147 8.57 7.62 2.31
CA TYR A 147 9.28 8.71 2.98
C TYR A 147 9.20 10.02 2.20
N ASP A 148 8.58 9.99 1.02
CA ASP A 148 8.34 11.13 0.16
C ASP A 148 6.88 11.60 0.25
N LEU A 149 6.68 12.92 0.22
CA LEU A 149 5.35 13.51 0.26
C LEU A 149 4.61 13.33 -1.07
N LEU A 150 3.53 12.58 -1.04
CA LEU A 150 2.63 12.40 -2.20
C LEU A 150 1.55 13.49 -2.26
N GLY A 151 1.26 13.97 -3.46
CA GLY A 151 0.15 14.91 -3.69
C GLY A 151 -1.22 14.22 -3.62
N MET A 152 -2.23 14.92 -3.03
CA MET A 152 -3.61 14.44 -2.89
C MET A 152 -4.20 13.95 -4.22
N ASP A 153 -3.94 14.65 -5.33
CA ASP A 153 -4.50 14.29 -6.64
C ASP A 153 -4.00 12.92 -7.12
N ARG A 154 -2.71 12.66 -6.99
CA ARG A 154 -2.10 11.34 -7.31
C ARG A 154 -2.72 10.22 -6.48
N PHE A 155 -2.81 10.42 -5.16
CA PHE A 155 -3.40 9.45 -4.23
C PHE A 155 -4.85 9.11 -4.60
N ILE A 156 -5.69 10.12 -4.77
CA ILE A 156 -7.09 9.94 -5.12
C ILE A 156 -7.27 9.31 -6.51
N ASP A 157 -6.41 9.65 -7.46
CA ASP A 157 -6.47 9.04 -8.80
C ASP A 157 -6.08 7.56 -8.76
N SER A 158 -5.09 7.16 -7.96
CA SER A 158 -4.74 5.75 -7.74
C SER A 158 -5.90 4.98 -7.08
N ILE A 159 -6.50 5.55 -6.01
CA ILE A 159 -7.67 4.92 -5.36
C ILE A 159 -8.82 4.75 -6.35
N ARG A 160 -9.11 5.72 -7.20
CA ARG A 160 -10.15 5.60 -8.23
C ARG A 160 -9.81 4.58 -9.29
N ARG A 161 -8.53 4.51 -9.69
CA ARG A 161 -8.04 3.57 -10.71
C ARG A 161 -8.15 2.13 -10.22
N TYR A 162 -7.83 1.89 -8.95
CA TYR A 162 -7.81 0.55 -8.33
C TYR A 162 -8.89 0.38 -7.27
N ARG A 163 -10.07 0.97 -7.48
CA ARG A 163 -11.17 0.99 -6.51
C ARG A 163 -11.54 -0.39 -5.96
N GLY A 164 -11.58 -1.41 -6.81
CA GLY A 164 -11.88 -2.79 -6.41
C GLY A 164 -10.82 -3.37 -5.49
N PHE A 165 -9.55 -3.09 -5.76
CA PHE A 165 -8.42 -3.48 -4.94
C PHE A 165 -8.50 -2.86 -3.54
N PHE A 166 -8.68 -1.55 -3.43
CA PHE A 166 -8.66 -0.87 -2.14
C PHE A 166 -9.89 -1.14 -1.26
N TYR A 167 -11.09 -1.24 -1.83
CA TYR A 167 -12.32 -1.31 -1.04
C TYR A 167 -13.00 -2.66 -0.99
N GLU A 168 -12.60 -3.60 -1.84
CA GLU A 168 -13.27 -4.90 -1.93
C GLU A 168 -12.34 -6.08 -1.69
N ASP A 169 -11.04 -5.94 -1.95
CA ASP A 169 -10.06 -6.99 -1.74
C ASP A 169 -9.73 -7.13 -0.25
N GLY A 170 -9.72 -8.35 0.26
CA GLY A 170 -9.45 -8.66 1.66
C GLY A 170 -7.96 -8.81 1.98
N LEU A 171 -7.07 -8.61 1.01
CA LEU A 171 -5.62 -8.78 1.19
C LEU A 171 -4.87 -7.46 1.30
N VAL A 172 -5.57 -6.32 1.38
CA VAL A 172 -4.94 -5.01 1.35
C VAL A 172 -5.54 -4.05 2.36
N GLY A 173 -4.65 -3.34 3.06
CA GLY A 173 -4.92 -2.13 3.83
C GLY A 173 -4.27 -0.93 3.15
N PHE A 174 -4.77 0.27 3.37
CA PHE A 174 -4.19 1.48 2.80
C PHE A 174 -4.54 2.72 3.59
N GLY A 175 -3.69 3.71 3.50
CA GLY A 175 -3.91 4.93 4.26
C GLY A 175 -2.95 6.05 3.90
N ALA A 176 -2.92 7.05 4.78
CA ALA A 176 -2.02 8.17 4.67
C ALA A 176 -1.77 8.83 6.02
N MET A 177 -0.59 9.42 6.19
CA MET A 177 -0.19 10.15 7.38
C MET A 177 0.33 11.53 7.03
N SER A 178 0.00 12.52 7.86
CA SER A 178 0.63 13.85 7.84
C SER A 178 1.15 14.18 9.23
N GLU A 179 2.26 14.91 9.29
CA GLU A 179 2.90 15.33 10.54
C GLU A 179 2.33 16.66 11.07
N ASP A 180 2.00 17.59 10.17
CA ASP A 180 1.46 18.91 10.52
C ASP A 180 0.23 19.26 9.64
N PRO A 181 -1.00 19.21 10.19
CA PRO A 181 -1.36 18.63 11.50
C PRO A 181 -1.11 17.13 11.55
N PHE A 182 -0.81 16.59 12.74
CA PHE A 182 -0.72 15.14 12.91
C PHE A 182 -2.08 14.49 12.64
N LEU A 183 -2.14 13.73 11.57
CA LEU A 183 -3.34 13.02 11.15
C LEU A 183 -2.94 11.73 10.42
N TYR A 184 -3.28 10.60 10.99
CA TYR A 184 -3.13 9.27 10.41
C TYR A 184 -4.52 8.74 10.08
N ILE A 185 -4.75 8.27 8.87
CA ILE A 185 -5.99 7.64 8.42
C ILE A 185 -5.61 6.34 7.71
N PHE A 186 -6.10 5.23 8.22
CA PHE A 186 -5.81 3.91 7.69
C PHE A 186 -7.09 3.08 7.56
N VAL A 187 -7.19 2.33 6.50
CA VAL A 187 -8.26 1.37 6.21
C VAL A 187 -7.61 0.01 6.16
N ASP A 188 -7.88 -0.84 7.12
CA ASP A 188 -7.28 -2.16 7.20
C ASP A 188 -7.86 -3.16 6.16
N GLU A 189 -7.42 -4.38 6.20
CA GLU A 189 -7.88 -5.46 5.33
C GLU A 189 -9.35 -5.83 5.55
N HIS A 190 -9.89 -5.62 6.77
CA HIS A 190 -11.31 -5.80 7.10
C HIS A 190 -12.18 -4.61 6.67
N LYS A 191 -11.54 -3.52 6.24
CA LYS A 191 -12.13 -2.22 5.91
C LYS A 191 -12.70 -1.50 7.13
N ILE A 192 -12.11 -1.73 8.30
CA ILE A 192 -12.23 -0.85 9.47
C ILE A 192 -11.34 0.36 9.23
N VAL A 193 -11.84 1.54 9.57
CA VAL A 193 -11.10 2.79 9.36
C VAL A 193 -10.58 3.29 10.69
N THR A 194 -9.27 3.25 10.88
CA THR A 194 -8.60 3.84 12.04
C THR A 194 -8.16 5.27 11.71
N VAL A 195 -8.49 6.21 12.60
CA VAL A 195 -8.04 7.60 12.50
C VAL A 195 -7.33 7.96 13.79
N ARG A 196 -6.05 8.36 13.71
CA ARG A 196 -5.31 8.95 14.81
C ARG A 196 -5.09 10.43 14.51
N ALA A 197 -5.47 11.30 15.42
CA ALA A 197 -5.41 12.72 15.19
C ALA A 197 -5.03 13.50 16.45
N GLU A 198 -4.25 14.56 16.28
CA GLU A 198 -3.94 15.47 17.36
C GLU A 198 -5.21 16.06 18.02
N VAL A 199 -5.09 16.42 19.29
CA VAL A 199 -6.23 16.87 20.12
C VAL A 199 -7.11 17.94 19.46
N PRO A 200 -6.57 18.97 18.77
CA PRO A 200 -7.38 20.00 18.11
C PRO A 200 -8.26 19.50 16.94
N MET A 201 -7.94 18.33 16.38
CA MET A 201 -8.67 17.75 15.24
C MET A 201 -9.90 16.94 15.66
N ARG A 202 -10.04 16.59 16.93
CA ARG A 202 -11.09 15.71 17.46
C ARG A 202 -12.48 16.03 16.93
N GLU A 203 -12.93 17.26 17.14
CA GLU A 203 -14.30 17.68 16.75
C GLU A 203 -14.54 17.55 15.24
N LYS A 204 -13.52 17.82 14.42
CA LYS A 204 -13.62 17.68 12.97
C LYS A 204 -13.76 16.23 12.55
N ILE A 205 -13.03 15.32 13.22
CA ILE A 205 -13.11 13.88 12.95
C ILE A 205 -14.49 13.36 13.37
N GLU A 206 -14.98 13.68 14.58
CA GLU A 206 -16.29 13.22 15.08
C GLU A 206 -17.46 13.65 14.18
N GLN A 207 -17.36 14.78 13.50
CA GLN A 207 -18.39 15.23 12.56
C GLN A 207 -18.52 14.30 11.34
N VAL A 208 -17.45 13.60 10.96
CA VAL A 208 -17.49 12.73 9.78
C VAL A 208 -18.35 11.49 10.04
N PRO A 209 -18.08 10.61 11.03
CA PRO A 209 -18.94 9.47 11.29
C PRO A 209 -20.38 9.91 11.64
N ALA A 210 -20.57 11.03 12.35
CA ALA A 210 -21.90 11.59 12.62
C ALA A 210 -22.67 11.92 11.32
N ALA A 211 -22.01 12.43 10.27
CA ALA A 211 -22.63 12.69 8.97
C ALA A 211 -23.02 11.38 8.23
N PHE A 212 -22.53 10.25 8.67
CA PHE A 212 -22.88 8.91 8.19
C PHE A 212 -23.86 8.18 9.11
N ASP A 213 -24.51 8.90 10.06
CA ASP A 213 -25.42 8.32 11.06
C ASP A 213 -24.78 7.21 11.92
N LEU A 214 -23.45 7.30 12.15
CA LEU A 214 -22.74 6.42 13.05
C LEU A 214 -22.72 7.04 14.45
N GLU A 215 -22.98 6.21 15.44
CA GLU A 215 -22.95 6.59 16.85
C GLU A 215 -21.65 6.11 17.51
N GLN A 216 -21.20 6.84 18.54
CA GLN A 216 -20.11 6.36 19.37
C GLN A 216 -20.60 5.15 20.18
N VAL A 217 -19.81 4.08 20.14
CA VAL A 217 -20.09 2.81 20.85
C VAL A 217 -18.87 2.42 21.70
N ASP A 218 -19.09 1.58 22.69
CA ASP A 218 -18.00 1.06 23.53
C ASP A 218 -17.11 0.08 22.74
N GLN A 219 -17.70 -0.64 21.79
CA GLN A 219 -17.01 -1.61 20.95
C GLN A 219 -17.73 -1.77 19.61
N ILE A 220 -16.98 -1.68 18.52
CA ILE A 220 -17.42 -2.10 17.20
C ILE A 220 -17.27 -3.63 17.07
N ALA A 221 -17.98 -4.24 16.15
CA ALA A 221 -17.80 -5.66 15.81
C ALA A 221 -17.96 -5.85 14.29
N GLY A 222 -16.85 -6.06 13.64
CA GLY A 222 -16.71 -6.42 12.22
C GLY A 222 -16.35 -7.90 12.06
N ALA A 223 -15.85 -8.28 10.90
CA ALA A 223 -15.40 -9.65 10.63
C ALA A 223 -14.21 -10.06 11.51
N ASP A 224 -13.37 -9.09 11.89
CA ASP A 224 -12.24 -9.22 12.81
C ASP A 224 -12.60 -9.80 14.18
N SER A 225 -13.85 -9.64 14.59
CA SER A 225 -14.35 -10.11 15.92
C SER A 225 -14.70 -11.60 15.97
N VAL A 226 -14.64 -12.33 14.85
CA VAL A 226 -14.93 -13.76 14.73
C VAL A 226 -13.94 -14.44 13.79
N THR A 227 -13.96 -15.77 13.74
CA THR A 227 -13.20 -16.51 12.72
C THR A 227 -13.67 -16.09 11.34
N HIS A 228 -12.76 -15.68 10.48
CA HIS A 228 -13.02 -15.17 9.15
C HIS A 228 -11.92 -15.60 8.17
N GLU A 229 -12.18 -15.41 6.88
CA GLU A 229 -11.23 -15.67 5.81
C GLU A 229 -11.02 -14.42 4.97
N HIS A 230 -9.77 -14.20 4.55
CA HIS A 230 -9.38 -13.19 3.58
C HIS A 230 -9.18 -13.82 2.21
N ARG A 231 -9.53 -13.08 1.15
CA ARG A 231 -9.31 -13.51 -0.23
C ARG A 231 -9.12 -12.32 -1.16
N SER A 232 -8.33 -12.52 -2.21
CA SER A 232 -8.36 -11.62 -3.35
C SER A 232 -9.66 -11.80 -4.12
N VAL A 233 -10.17 -10.70 -4.65
CA VAL A 233 -11.44 -10.66 -5.40
C VAL A 233 -11.29 -10.05 -6.80
N LEU A 234 -10.06 -9.85 -7.27
CA LEU A 234 -9.84 -9.28 -8.58
C LEU A 234 -9.91 -10.36 -9.67
N ASP A 235 -10.64 -10.03 -10.74
CA ASP A 235 -10.75 -10.84 -11.96
C ASP A 235 -9.71 -10.34 -12.97
N THR A 236 -8.73 -11.18 -13.27
CA THR A 236 -7.63 -10.88 -14.20
C THR A 236 -7.61 -11.90 -15.33
N PRO A 237 -8.57 -11.83 -16.27
CA PRO A 237 -8.64 -12.78 -17.36
C PRO A 237 -7.49 -12.57 -18.36
N ASP A 238 -6.89 -13.66 -18.83
CA ASP A 238 -5.73 -13.68 -19.72
C ASP A 238 -5.90 -12.89 -21.03
N ASP A 239 -7.15 -12.67 -21.46
CA ASP A 239 -7.49 -11.92 -22.68
C ASP A 239 -7.63 -10.39 -22.46
N ARG A 240 -7.44 -9.90 -21.23
CA ARG A 240 -7.65 -8.51 -20.84
C ARG A 240 -6.37 -7.88 -20.26
N LEU A 241 -5.39 -7.65 -21.12
CA LEU A 241 -4.11 -7.02 -20.78
C LEU A 241 -4.23 -5.56 -20.26
N ASP A 242 -5.43 -4.99 -20.27
CA ASP A 242 -5.72 -3.69 -19.69
C ASP A 242 -6.11 -3.76 -18.21
N LEU A 243 -6.32 -4.97 -17.68
CA LEU A 243 -6.59 -5.24 -16.27
C LEU A 243 -5.32 -5.78 -15.62
N LEU A 244 -5.03 -5.30 -14.44
CA LEU A 244 -3.85 -5.69 -13.66
C LEU A 244 -4.21 -6.73 -12.62
N THR A 245 -3.27 -7.62 -12.35
CA THR A 245 -3.28 -8.51 -11.19
C THR A 245 -3.06 -7.70 -9.90
N PRO A 246 -3.38 -8.26 -8.72
CA PRO A 246 -3.02 -7.62 -7.45
C PRO A 246 -1.54 -7.24 -7.36
N ASP A 247 -0.63 -8.14 -7.77
CA ASP A 247 0.82 -7.92 -7.70
C ASP A 247 1.27 -6.77 -8.62
N GLU A 248 0.74 -6.72 -9.85
CA GLU A 248 1.01 -5.60 -10.78
C GLU A 248 0.46 -4.26 -10.27
N ILE A 249 -0.66 -4.28 -9.50
CA ILE A 249 -1.19 -3.08 -8.86
C ILE A 249 -0.26 -2.63 -7.74
N VAL A 250 0.25 -3.56 -6.92
CA VAL A 250 1.21 -3.25 -5.85
C VAL A 250 2.47 -2.65 -6.46
N GLU A 251 3.02 -3.23 -7.54
CA GLU A 251 4.17 -2.70 -8.28
C GLU A 251 3.92 -1.27 -8.80
N GLU A 252 2.77 -1.02 -9.47
CA GLU A 252 2.42 0.34 -9.92
C GLU A 252 2.24 1.34 -8.75
N LEU A 253 1.81 0.86 -7.57
CA LEU A 253 1.70 1.70 -6.37
C LEU A 253 3.06 1.94 -5.72
N GLN A 254 3.94 0.95 -5.67
CA GLN A 254 5.31 1.12 -5.20
C GLN A 254 6.02 2.20 -6.02
N ASP A 255 5.97 2.10 -7.35
CA ASP A 255 6.55 3.11 -8.25
C ASP A 255 5.85 4.48 -8.11
N GLY A 256 4.50 4.49 -8.15
CA GLY A 256 3.72 5.72 -8.19
C GLY A 256 3.65 6.49 -6.87
N TRP A 257 3.80 5.82 -5.75
CA TRP A 257 3.77 6.39 -4.40
C TRP A 257 5.14 6.41 -3.73
N HIS A 258 6.19 5.91 -4.38
CA HIS A 258 7.55 5.77 -3.83
C HIS A 258 7.54 4.97 -2.52
N LEU A 259 6.88 3.80 -2.55
CA LEU A 259 6.72 2.96 -1.37
C LEU A 259 7.92 2.06 -1.16
N GLU A 260 8.37 1.99 0.08
CA GLU A 260 9.42 1.07 0.53
C GLU A 260 8.86 0.12 1.59
N LEU A 261 9.35 -1.12 1.62
CA LEU A 261 8.98 -2.09 2.64
C LEU A 261 9.52 -1.64 4.01
N ASN A 262 8.63 -1.30 4.93
CA ASN A 262 8.96 -0.73 6.24
C ASN A 262 9.27 -1.82 7.28
N ILE A 263 10.37 -2.53 7.08
CA ILE A 263 10.90 -3.49 8.05
C ILE A 263 12.40 -3.25 8.25
N ASN A 264 12.93 -3.66 9.41
CA ASN A 264 14.37 -3.53 9.63
C ASN A 264 15.13 -4.54 8.74
N PRO A 265 15.88 -4.08 7.71
CA PRO A 265 16.51 -4.97 6.75
C PRO A 265 17.69 -5.77 7.32
N ASP A 266 18.22 -5.40 8.48
CA ASP A 266 19.40 -6.02 9.11
C ASP A 266 19.03 -7.12 10.11
N THR A 267 17.73 -7.29 10.39
CA THR A 267 17.23 -8.31 11.31
C THR A 267 16.46 -9.40 10.56
N ASN A 268 16.40 -10.58 11.17
CA ASN A 268 15.55 -11.68 10.72
C ASN A 268 14.86 -12.26 11.95
N VAL A 269 13.68 -11.74 12.20
CA VAL A 269 12.84 -12.09 13.35
C VAL A 269 11.46 -12.53 12.88
N ASP A 270 10.76 -13.31 13.70
CA ASP A 270 9.34 -13.60 13.51
C ASP A 270 8.45 -12.47 14.08
N GLU A 271 7.14 -12.66 14.04
CA GLU A 271 6.17 -11.70 14.56
C GLU A 271 6.30 -11.46 16.08
N GLU A 272 6.79 -12.43 16.82
CA GLU A 272 7.04 -12.30 18.26
C GLU A 272 8.40 -11.66 18.56
N GLY A 273 9.19 -11.29 17.53
CA GLY A 273 10.52 -10.69 17.66
C GLY A 273 11.63 -11.73 17.98
N ALA A 274 11.36 -13.03 17.85
CA ALA A 274 12.37 -14.06 18.05
C ALA A 274 13.27 -14.20 16.82
N ALA A 275 14.59 -14.24 17.05
CA ALA A 275 15.56 -14.35 15.97
C ALA A 275 15.45 -15.71 15.25
N LEU A 276 15.28 -15.69 13.94
CA LEU A 276 15.16 -16.88 13.09
C LEU A 276 16.52 -17.41 12.61
N GLY A 277 17.58 -16.60 12.68
CA GLY A 277 18.87 -16.95 12.09
C GLY A 277 18.80 -16.95 10.56
N THR A 278 19.43 -17.94 9.90
CA THR A 278 19.38 -18.06 8.44
C THR A 278 18.07 -18.73 8.02
N THR A 279 17.33 -18.11 7.13
CA THR A 279 16.06 -18.61 6.56
C THR A 279 16.15 -18.77 5.04
N GLY A 280 15.23 -19.53 4.46
CA GLY A 280 15.01 -19.57 3.02
C GLY A 280 14.22 -18.34 2.55
N TRP A 281 14.57 -17.82 1.37
CA TRP A 281 13.92 -16.65 0.76
C TRP A 281 13.56 -16.95 -0.69
N ARG A 282 12.42 -16.38 -1.11
CA ARG A 282 12.04 -16.21 -2.50
C ARG A 282 12.06 -14.72 -2.78
N VAL A 283 12.88 -14.29 -3.73
CA VAL A 283 13.03 -12.89 -4.11
C VAL A 283 12.65 -12.74 -5.57
N ILE A 284 11.76 -11.79 -5.86
CA ILE A 284 11.41 -11.40 -7.23
C ILE A 284 12.13 -10.10 -7.55
N VAL A 285 12.84 -10.11 -8.67
CA VAL A 285 13.66 -8.99 -9.13
C VAL A 285 13.18 -8.57 -10.50
N ARG A 286 12.88 -7.27 -10.65
CA ARG A 286 12.59 -6.61 -11.92
C ARG A 286 13.89 -6.10 -12.55
N VAL A 287 14.00 -6.25 -13.86
CA VAL A 287 15.12 -5.73 -14.65
C VAL A 287 14.56 -4.94 -15.83
N ASP A 288 14.78 -3.65 -15.79
CA ASP A 288 14.39 -2.75 -16.86
C ASP A 288 15.55 -2.49 -17.84
N PRO A 289 15.26 -2.30 -19.15
CA PRO A 289 16.29 -1.98 -20.13
C PRO A 289 17.00 -0.65 -19.82
N PRO A 290 18.26 -0.49 -20.23
CA PRO A 290 19.06 0.71 -19.93
C PRO A 290 18.48 2.04 -20.40
N ASP A 291 17.59 2.00 -21.40
CA ASP A 291 16.93 3.18 -21.97
C ASP A 291 15.50 3.37 -21.41
N ALA A 292 15.04 2.52 -20.50
CA ALA A 292 13.84 2.80 -19.72
C ALA A 292 14.18 3.99 -18.84
N GLU A 293 13.63 5.16 -19.15
CA GLU A 293 13.73 6.31 -18.24
C GLU A 293 13.28 5.82 -16.89
N ALA A 294 14.21 5.82 -15.92
CA ALA A 294 13.83 5.67 -14.52
C ALA A 294 12.67 6.65 -14.30
N PRO A 295 11.57 6.27 -13.60
CA PRO A 295 10.48 7.20 -13.37
C PRO A 295 11.11 8.49 -12.85
N GLU A 296 11.11 9.53 -13.70
CA GLU A 296 11.68 10.82 -13.33
C GLU A 296 10.94 11.20 -12.05
N ALA A 297 11.65 11.17 -10.93
CA ALA A 297 11.24 11.92 -9.76
C ALA A 297 11.07 13.35 -10.29
N GLU A 298 9.83 13.76 -10.56
CA GLU A 298 9.51 15.14 -10.92
C GLU A 298 10.02 15.98 -9.73
N GLU A 299 11.29 16.42 -9.82
CA GLU A 299 11.78 17.49 -9.01
C GLU A 299 10.88 18.70 -9.33
N ASP A 300 9.83 18.87 -8.54
CA ASP A 300 9.06 20.09 -8.45
C ASP A 300 10.05 21.19 -8.03
N GLU A 301 10.76 21.76 -9.02
CA GLU A 301 11.44 23.03 -8.85
C GLU A 301 10.38 24.07 -8.47
N ALA A 302 10.09 24.15 -7.17
CA ALA A 302 9.39 25.26 -6.60
C ALA A 302 10.29 26.51 -6.76
N GLU A 303 10.25 27.13 -7.95
CA GLU A 303 10.74 28.48 -8.12
C GLU A 303 10.02 29.39 -7.12
N GLY A 304 10.70 29.67 -6.03
CA GLY A 304 10.33 30.66 -5.05
C GLY A 304 10.31 32.07 -5.66
N ALA A 305 9.20 32.43 -6.27
CA ALA A 305 8.86 33.82 -6.56
C ALA A 305 7.96 34.36 -5.44
N SER A 306 8.58 34.94 -4.43
CA SER A 306 7.90 35.82 -3.48
C SER A 306 7.32 37.02 -4.24
N PRO A 307 6.03 37.27 -4.22
CA PRO A 307 5.51 38.55 -4.70
C PRO A 307 5.63 39.61 -3.60
N GLU A 308 6.41 40.64 -3.88
CA GLU A 308 6.39 41.88 -3.10
C GLU A 308 4.97 42.46 -2.96
N PRO A 309 4.60 43.02 -1.80
CA PRO A 309 3.27 43.60 -1.61
C PRO A 309 3.17 44.97 -2.30
N LYS A 310 2.40 45.05 -3.38
CA LYS A 310 1.97 46.34 -3.94
C LYS A 310 0.75 46.87 -3.21
N ALA A 311 0.87 48.10 -2.74
CA ALA A 311 -0.12 48.91 -2.03
C ALA A 311 -1.42 49.15 -2.83
N PRO A 312 -2.55 49.49 -2.15
CA PRO A 312 -3.88 49.49 -2.75
C PRO A 312 -4.18 50.78 -3.53
N ALA A 313 -4.66 50.64 -4.77
CA ALA A 313 -5.25 51.74 -5.52
C ALA A 313 -6.79 51.66 -5.51
N LYS A 314 -7.36 52.85 -5.31
CA LYS A 314 -8.74 53.19 -5.00
C LYS A 314 -9.78 52.74 -6.04
N ALA A 315 -10.96 52.41 -5.49
CA ALA A 315 -12.22 52.15 -6.16
C ALA A 315 -12.68 53.26 -7.15
N ARG A 316 -13.26 52.80 -8.27
CA ARG A 316 -14.25 53.58 -9.00
C ARG A 316 -15.33 52.63 -9.54
N ALA A 317 -16.54 52.88 -9.08
CA ALA A 317 -17.75 52.21 -9.49
C ALA A 317 -18.20 52.73 -10.86
N GLU A 318 -18.74 51.86 -11.72
CA GLU A 318 -19.81 52.19 -12.66
C GLU A 318 -20.57 50.94 -13.11
N LYS A 319 -21.87 51.10 -13.18
CA LYS A 319 -22.95 50.12 -13.42
C LYS A 319 -23.33 50.08 -14.93
N PRO A 320 -24.40 49.39 -15.35
CA PRO A 320 -24.33 48.18 -16.19
C PRO A 320 -24.95 48.42 -17.59
N GLY A 321 -24.66 47.54 -18.53
CA GLY A 321 -25.30 47.56 -19.84
C GLY A 321 -25.64 46.16 -20.32
N ALA A 322 -26.94 45.93 -20.52
CA ALA A 322 -27.53 44.74 -21.10
C ALA A 322 -27.30 44.67 -22.62
N GLY A 323 -27.24 43.46 -23.17
CA GLY A 323 -27.23 43.24 -24.62
C GLY A 323 -27.34 41.77 -24.98
N GLU A 324 -28.55 41.38 -25.39
CA GLU A 324 -28.91 40.10 -26.01
C GLU A 324 -28.18 39.87 -27.34
N ALA A 325 -27.93 38.65 -27.72
CA ALA A 325 -28.42 38.01 -28.94
C ALA A 325 -27.64 36.72 -29.37
N GLY A 326 -28.30 35.63 -29.38
CA GLY A 326 -28.62 34.70 -30.41
C GLY A 326 -27.53 33.84 -31.10
N PRO A 327 -27.89 32.62 -31.46
CA PRO A 327 -26.93 31.55 -31.82
C PRO A 327 -26.68 31.46 -33.33
N LYS A 328 -25.47 31.05 -33.73
CA LYS A 328 -25.23 30.59 -35.12
C LYS A 328 -24.61 29.20 -35.13
N LYS A 329 -25.39 28.26 -35.67
CA LYS A 329 -24.95 26.99 -36.25
C LYS A 329 -24.04 27.22 -37.44
N SER A 330 -22.99 26.45 -37.59
CA SER A 330 -22.45 26.10 -38.90
C SER A 330 -21.87 24.68 -38.90
N THR A 331 -22.43 23.91 -39.77
CA THR A 331 -22.04 22.57 -40.26
C THR A 331 -20.94 22.70 -41.29
N SER A 332 -19.97 21.75 -41.35
CA SER A 332 -19.44 21.12 -42.57
C SER A 332 -18.21 20.29 -42.22
N LYS A 333 -18.28 19.03 -42.44
CA LYS A 333 -17.98 18.24 -43.66
C LYS A 333 -16.56 17.70 -43.66
N ALA A 334 -16.49 16.38 -43.49
CA ALA A 334 -15.31 15.56 -43.80
C ALA A 334 -14.99 15.59 -45.30
N PRO A 335 -13.78 15.24 -45.68
CA PRO A 335 -13.67 14.22 -46.73
C PRO A 335 -12.72 13.06 -46.40
N ALA A 336 -13.06 11.96 -47.04
CA ALA A 336 -12.39 10.68 -46.98
C ALA A 336 -11.38 10.52 -48.15
N ILE A 337 -10.54 9.46 -48.01
CA ILE A 337 -9.93 8.62 -49.04
C ILE A 337 -8.55 9.04 -49.56
N GLY A 338 -7.63 8.06 -49.47
CA GLY A 338 -6.39 8.01 -50.27
C GLY A 338 -5.46 6.87 -49.87
N ASP A 339 -5.87 5.67 -50.23
CA ASP A 339 -5.02 4.45 -50.30
C ASP A 339 -3.92 4.61 -51.36
N LYS A 340 -2.67 4.28 -51.04
CA LYS A 340 -1.69 3.77 -52.00
C LYS A 340 -0.50 3.10 -51.32
N SER A 341 -0.47 1.80 -51.46
CA SER A 341 0.66 0.89 -51.37
C SER A 341 1.87 1.34 -52.17
N SER A 342 3.09 1.15 -51.65
CA SER A 342 4.24 0.73 -52.46
C SER A 342 5.28 0.04 -51.55
N GLU A 343 5.45 -1.23 -51.80
CA GLU A 343 6.60 -2.04 -51.40
C GLU A 343 7.90 -1.49 -51.98
N ALA A 344 8.93 -1.41 -51.12
CA ALA A 344 10.31 -1.51 -51.60
C ALA A 344 11.16 -2.13 -50.47
N GLY A 345 11.49 -3.39 -50.66
CA GLY A 345 12.41 -4.12 -49.80
C GLY A 345 13.83 -3.57 -49.87
N VAL A 346 14.42 -3.37 -48.73
CA VAL A 346 15.88 -3.32 -48.56
C VAL A 346 16.25 -4.32 -47.49
N LYS A 347 16.83 -5.43 -47.93
CA LYS A 347 17.54 -6.35 -47.03
C LYS A 347 18.85 -5.70 -46.63
N SER A 348 18.96 -5.22 -45.40
CA SER A 348 20.24 -5.01 -44.74
C SER A 348 20.37 -6.07 -43.64
N GLY A 349 21.29 -7.00 -43.88
CA GLY A 349 21.69 -7.98 -42.90
C GLY A 349 22.41 -7.26 -41.75
N THR A 350 21.82 -7.31 -40.58
CA THR A 350 22.46 -6.95 -39.31
C THR A 350 23.28 -8.17 -38.84
N PRO A 351 24.51 -7.99 -38.34
CA PRO A 351 25.27 -9.10 -37.80
C PRO A 351 24.59 -9.60 -36.51
N ALA A 352 24.57 -10.91 -36.34
CA ALA A 352 24.15 -11.56 -35.12
C ALA A 352 25.14 -11.19 -34.01
N GLY A 353 24.73 -10.30 -33.14
CA GLY A 353 25.48 -9.85 -31.96
C GLY A 353 24.64 -8.89 -31.14
N ALA A 354 24.38 -9.27 -29.91
CA ALA A 354 23.70 -8.52 -28.85
C ALA A 354 22.22 -8.18 -29.18
N GLN A 355 21.32 -9.01 -28.70
CA GLN A 355 19.94 -8.61 -28.50
C GLN A 355 19.91 -7.75 -27.23
N ALA A 356 19.80 -6.44 -27.39
CA ALA A 356 19.51 -5.54 -26.28
C ALA A 356 18.24 -6.01 -25.57
N LEU A 357 18.21 -5.92 -24.25
CA LEU A 357 17.00 -6.06 -23.46
C LEU A 357 15.94 -5.11 -24.04
N ALA A 358 14.95 -5.65 -24.71
CA ALA A 358 13.93 -4.87 -25.41
C ALA A 358 12.67 -4.65 -24.56
N ALA A 359 12.58 -5.27 -23.37
CA ALA A 359 11.43 -5.20 -22.47
C ALA A 359 11.85 -5.51 -21.03
N THR A 360 11.09 -5.00 -20.08
CA THR A 360 11.16 -5.37 -18.66
C THR A 360 11.07 -6.89 -18.49
N ARG A 361 11.92 -7.46 -17.64
CA ARG A 361 11.95 -8.89 -17.33
C ARG A 361 11.94 -9.07 -15.82
N TYR A 362 11.41 -10.21 -15.39
CA TYR A 362 11.38 -10.59 -14.00
C TYR A 362 12.20 -11.86 -13.78
N ALA A 363 12.90 -11.90 -12.66
CA ALA A 363 13.68 -13.07 -12.25
C ALA A 363 13.22 -13.54 -10.86
N GLU A 364 13.10 -14.86 -10.69
CA GLU A 364 12.94 -15.48 -9.38
C GLU A 364 14.29 -15.95 -8.87
N VAL A 365 14.60 -15.61 -7.61
CA VAL A 365 15.80 -16.07 -6.93
C VAL A 365 15.40 -16.80 -5.65
N LEU A 366 15.80 -18.08 -5.53
CA LEU A 366 15.70 -18.85 -4.30
C LEU A 366 17.06 -18.87 -3.61
N LEU A 367 17.11 -18.36 -2.40
CA LEU A 367 18.36 -18.22 -1.65
C LEU A 367 18.15 -18.47 -0.15
N SER A 368 19.23 -18.62 0.60
CA SER A 368 19.22 -18.60 2.06
C SER A 368 20.01 -17.39 2.54
N ALA A 369 19.48 -16.66 3.55
CA ALA A 369 20.12 -15.47 4.10
C ALA A 369 19.74 -15.25 5.57
N GLU A 370 20.60 -14.51 6.28
CA GLU A 370 20.44 -14.18 7.69
C GLU A 370 19.69 -12.87 7.93
N SER A 371 19.45 -12.08 6.88
CA SER A 371 18.70 -10.83 6.94
C SER A 371 18.10 -10.48 5.57
N LEU A 372 17.14 -9.57 5.53
CA LEU A 372 16.55 -9.05 4.29
C LEU A 372 17.61 -8.40 3.41
N ARG A 373 18.49 -7.56 3.99
CA ARG A 373 19.59 -6.90 3.25
C ARG A 373 20.47 -7.93 2.56
N THR A 374 20.89 -8.98 3.28
CA THR A 374 21.71 -10.05 2.70
C THR A 374 20.95 -10.79 1.58
N ALA A 375 19.63 -11.00 1.75
CA ALA A 375 18.81 -11.65 0.73
C ALA A 375 18.72 -10.83 -0.55
N GLN A 376 18.48 -9.53 -0.43
CA GLN A 376 18.40 -8.60 -1.56
C GLN A 376 19.73 -8.46 -2.29
N ASP A 377 20.84 -8.28 -1.55
CA ASP A 377 22.18 -8.21 -2.13
C ASP A 377 22.54 -9.46 -2.94
N LEU A 378 22.25 -10.63 -2.39
CA LEU A 378 22.49 -11.92 -3.08
C LEU A 378 21.58 -12.08 -4.31
N ALA A 379 20.34 -11.64 -4.24
CA ALA A 379 19.41 -11.70 -5.37
C ALA A 379 19.85 -10.79 -6.52
N ILE A 380 20.21 -9.55 -6.22
CA ILE A 380 20.73 -8.57 -7.21
C ILE A 380 22.01 -9.12 -7.87
N GLN A 381 22.94 -9.68 -7.07
CA GLN A 381 24.15 -10.27 -7.60
C GLN A 381 23.83 -11.46 -8.53
N ALA A 382 22.89 -12.34 -8.13
CA ALA A 382 22.52 -13.50 -8.92
C ALA A 382 21.87 -13.12 -10.27
N VAL A 383 21.05 -12.09 -10.27
CA VAL A 383 20.43 -11.55 -11.50
C VAL A 383 21.45 -10.87 -12.39
N THR A 384 22.39 -10.12 -11.81
CA THR A 384 23.51 -9.54 -12.54
C THR A 384 24.35 -10.62 -13.23
N ASP A 385 24.63 -11.73 -12.53
CA ASP A 385 25.35 -12.90 -13.10
C ASP A 385 24.54 -13.56 -14.26
N LEU A 386 23.20 -13.62 -14.16
CA LEU A 386 22.35 -14.09 -15.25
C LEU A 386 22.44 -13.20 -16.49
N LEU A 387 22.42 -11.88 -16.31
CA LEU A 387 22.56 -10.89 -17.40
C LEU A 387 23.92 -11.01 -18.09
N LEU A 388 25.00 -11.12 -17.31
CA LEU A 388 26.35 -11.31 -17.81
C LEU A 388 26.50 -12.61 -18.60
N ALA A 389 25.90 -13.70 -18.14
CA ALA A 389 25.96 -15.00 -18.81
C ALA A 389 25.26 -15.01 -20.16
N GLN A 390 24.28 -14.13 -20.38
CA GLN A 390 23.54 -14.01 -21.63
C GLN A 390 24.14 -12.99 -22.60
N ASN A 391 25.24 -12.32 -22.25
CA ASN A 391 25.82 -11.17 -23.00
C ASN A 391 24.81 -10.04 -23.29
N GLU A 392 23.84 -9.84 -22.42
CA GLU A 392 22.75 -8.87 -22.56
C GLU A 392 23.08 -7.51 -21.91
N MET A 393 24.31 -7.30 -21.49
CA MET A 393 24.76 -6.03 -20.89
C MET A 393 25.33 -5.06 -21.93
N GLU A 394 24.49 -4.52 -22.83
CA GLU A 394 24.78 -3.23 -23.45
C GLU A 394 24.09 -2.12 -22.67
N GLY A 395 24.83 -1.37 -21.86
CA GLY A 395 24.31 -0.38 -20.93
C GLY A 395 24.22 -0.91 -19.49
N GLU A 396 23.73 -0.07 -18.60
CA GLU A 396 23.53 -0.40 -17.19
C GLU A 396 22.02 -0.57 -16.95
N PRO A 397 21.51 -1.81 -16.88
CA PRO A 397 20.09 -2.03 -16.66
C PRO A 397 19.71 -1.58 -15.25
N TYR A 398 18.49 -1.08 -15.08
CA TYR A 398 17.93 -0.83 -13.77
C TYR A 398 17.44 -2.15 -13.17
N VAL A 399 17.89 -2.46 -11.95
CA VAL A 399 17.57 -3.71 -11.25
C VAL A 399 16.91 -3.34 -9.93
N ASP A 400 15.69 -3.78 -9.75
CA ASP A 400 14.87 -3.48 -8.57
C ASP A 400 14.32 -4.76 -7.94
N VAL A 401 14.22 -4.78 -6.60
CA VAL A 401 13.67 -5.91 -5.84
C VAL A 401 12.21 -5.62 -5.52
N LEU A 402 11.31 -6.40 -6.10
CA LEU A 402 9.87 -6.21 -5.90
C LEU A 402 9.36 -6.88 -4.62
N THR A 403 9.71 -8.15 -4.42
CA THR A 403 9.30 -8.90 -3.23
C THR A 403 10.45 -9.68 -2.63
N SER A 404 10.38 -9.92 -1.33
CA SER A 404 11.38 -10.66 -0.57
C SER A 404 10.68 -11.45 0.53
N ASP A 405 10.21 -12.66 0.18
CA ASP A 405 9.40 -13.49 1.04
C ASP A 405 10.21 -14.58 1.70
N ARG A 406 10.11 -14.70 3.02
CA ARG A 406 10.70 -15.81 3.76
C ARG A 406 9.85 -17.06 3.62
N LEU A 407 10.50 -18.19 3.48
CA LEU A 407 9.88 -19.50 3.36
C LEU A 407 10.25 -20.38 4.55
N ARG A 408 9.29 -21.10 5.11
CA ARG A 408 9.57 -22.15 6.10
C ARG A 408 10.45 -23.25 5.48
N PRO A 409 11.20 -24.00 6.29
CA PRO A 409 12.16 -24.99 5.77
C PRO A 409 11.57 -26.02 4.80
N GLU A 410 10.30 -26.39 5.01
CA GLU A 410 9.60 -27.35 4.13
C GLU A 410 9.24 -26.72 2.79
N SER A 411 8.67 -25.51 2.81
CA SER A 411 8.33 -24.73 1.61
C SER A 411 9.57 -24.40 0.79
N PHE A 412 10.62 -23.95 1.44
CA PHE A 412 11.90 -23.66 0.79
C PHE A 412 12.51 -24.91 0.14
N THR A 413 12.54 -26.04 0.87
CA THR A 413 13.05 -27.30 0.32
C THR A 413 12.25 -27.76 -0.90
N SER A 414 10.91 -27.56 -0.86
CA SER A 414 10.03 -27.90 -1.98
C SER A 414 10.32 -27.02 -3.20
N ALA A 415 10.41 -25.71 -3.01
CA ALA A 415 10.69 -24.74 -4.07
C ALA A 415 12.04 -25.02 -4.75
N VAL A 416 13.11 -25.24 -3.97
CA VAL A 416 14.44 -25.58 -4.51
C VAL A 416 14.44 -26.93 -5.26
N LYS A 417 13.67 -27.89 -4.80
CA LYS A 417 13.53 -29.19 -5.48
C LYS A 417 12.77 -29.07 -6.80
N GLU A 418 11.71 -28.28 -6.84
CA GLU A 418 10.94 -27.98 -8.05
C GLU A 418 11.81 -27.27 -9.10
N ALA A 419 12.69 -26.38 -8.66
CA ALA A 419 13.70 -25.75 -9.50
C ALA A 419 14.81 -26.72 -9.99
N GLY A 420 14.68 -28.02 -9.75
CA GLY A 420 15.60 -29.06 -10.23
C GLY A 420 16.95 -29.08 -9.54
N LYS A 421 17.08 -28.43 -8.37
CA LYS A 421 18.30 -28.43 -7.55
C LYS A 421 18.23 -29.53 -6.51
N GLY A 422 19.37 -29.85 -5.94
CA GLY A 422 19.50 -30.91 -4.93
C GLY A 422 18.84 -30.55 -3.60
N LYS A 423 19.19 -31.29 -2.54
CA LYS A 423 18.66 -31.03 -1.20
C LYS A 423 19.12 -29.64 -0.71
N ALA A 424 18.17 -28.76 -0.40
CA ALA A 424 18.45 -27.46 0.17
C ALA A 424 18.89 -27.58 1.65
N SER A 425 19.72 -26.66 2.09
CA SER A 425 20.10 -26.44 3.49
C SER A 425 20.13 -24.93 3.73
N VAL A 426 19.68 -24.48 4.88
CA VAL A 426 19.70 -23.07 5.28
C VAL A 426 20.83 -22.76 6.26
N ASP A 427 21.88 -23.58 6.30
CA ASP A 427 22.98 -23.44 7.27
C ASP A 427 23.90 -22.24 6.98
N GLU A 428 23.87 -21.71 5.76
CA GLU A 428 24.68 -20.56 5.32
C GLU A 428 23.96 -19.72 4.28
N SER A 429 24.32 -18.45 4.18
CA SER A 429 23.78 -17.52 3.16
C SER A 429 24.32 -17.88 1.79
N ARG A 430 23.42 -18.20 0.84
CA ARG A 430 23.81 -18.55 -0.54
C ARG A 430 22.60 -18.58 -1.49
N VAL A 431 22.88 -18.41 -2.78
CA VAL A 431 21.91 -18.60 -3.86
C VAL A 431 21.81 -20.09 -4.22
N TRP A 432 20.60 -20.61 -4.29
CA TRP A 432 20.26 -21.97 -4.68
C TRP A 432 19.76 -22.06 -6.11
N HIS A 433 18.97 -21.09 -6.52
CA HIS A 433 18.41 -21.00 -7.86
C HIS A 433 18.21 -19.54 -8.25
N ALA A 434 18.42 -19.21 -9.53
CA ALA A 434 18.03 -17.98 -10.14
C ALA A 434 17.60 -18.27 -11.58
N ALA A 435 16.44 -17.78 -11.98
CA ALA A 435 15.90 -17.98 -13.32
C ALA A 435 14.98 -16.82 -13.72
N TRP A 436 14.89 -16.56 -15.01
CA TRP A 436 13.89 -15.66 -15.56
C TRP A 436 12.48 -16.26 -15.44
N LEU A 437 11.53 -15.47 -15.01
CA LEU A 437 10.11 -15.78 -15.10
C LEU A 437 9.68 -15.58 -16.56
N GLY A 438 9.11 -16.61 -17.15
CA GLY A 438 8.86 -16.73 -18.57
C GLY A 438 7.61 -16.03 -19.06
#